data_47dcda0cc97f01179805f4a42c959903
#
_entry.id   47dcda0cc97f01179805f4a42c959903
#
_cell.length_a   1.000
_cell.length_b   1.000
_cell.length_c   1.000
_cell.angle_alpha   90.00
_cell.angle_beta   90.00
_cell.angle_gamma   90.00
#
_symmetry.space_group_name_H-M   'P 1'
#
loop_
_entity.id
_entity.type
_entity.pdbx_description
1 polymer ?
#
loop_
_entity_poly.entity_id
_entity_poly.type
_entity_poly.pdbx_seq_one_letter_code
_entity_poly.pdbx_strand_id
1 'polypeptide(L)' 'MSNRTYRVTEIVGTSPEGIDQAIRNGIERASHTLRHLDWFEVTQVRGQIKDGAVEHFQVGLKLGFRLEDE' A
#
# COMPACT_ATOMS: atom_id res chain seq x y z
N MET A 1 -21.00 -20.39 9.44
CA MET A 1 -20.13 -19.68 8.53
C MET A 1 -20.46 -18.21 8.51
N SER A 2 -19.56 -17.40 8.87
CA SER A 2 -19.82 -15.98 8.94
C SER A 2 -19.23 -15.25 7.74
N ASN A 3 -19.80 -14.10 7.46
CA ASN A 3 -19.26 -13.24 6.44
C ASN A 3 -18.00 -12.59 6.94
N ARG A 4 -17.08 -12.35 6.04
CA ARG A 4 -15.85 -11.69 6.39
C ARG A 4 -16.08 -10.19 6.51
N THR A 5 -15.40 -9.60 7.46
CA THR A 5 -15.42 -8.17 7.66
C THR A 5 -14.00 -7.68 7.55
N TYR A 6 -13.82 -6.54 6.90
CA TYR A 6 -12.50 -6.00 6.65
C TYR A 6 -12.35 -4.65 7.29
N ARG A 7 -11.14 -4.37 7.70
CA ARG A 7 -10.74 -3.03 8.09
C ARG A 7 -9.83 -2.51 6.99
N VAL A 8 -9.92 -1.23 6.73
CA VAL A 8 -9.12 -0.61 5.67
C VAL A 8 -8.23 0.45 6.28
N THR A 9 -6.97 0.45 5.90
CA THR A 9 -6.03 1.48 6.30
C THR A 9 -5.34 2.01 5.06
N GLU A 10 -4.78 3.19 5.15
CA GLU A 10 -4.09 3.80 4.02
C GLU A 10 -2.62 3.98 4.32
N ILE A 11 -1.81 3.71 3.31
CA ILE A 11 -0.38 3.95 3.40
C ILE A 11 0.08 4.56 2.09
N VAL A 12 1.34 5.00 2.07
CA VAL A 12 1.97 5.49 0.85
C VAL A 12 3.26 4.70 0.68
N GLY A 13 3.36 3.95 -0.42
CA GLY A 13 4.59 3.27 -0.75
C GLY A 13 5.44 4.13 -1.65
N THR A 14 6.74 4.00 -1.54
CA THR A 14 7.65 4.81 -2.35
C THR A 14 8.74 3.97 -2.96
N SER A 15 9.25 4.42 -4.10
CA SER A 15 10.38 3.78 -4.74
C SER A 15 10.95 4.71 -5.80
N PRO A 16 12.27 4.81 -5.91
CA PRO A 16 12.86 5.54 -7.04
C PRO A 16 12.78 4.75 -8.33
N GLU A 17 12.42 3.48 -8.28
CA GLU A 17 12.50 2.60 -9.44
C GLU A 17 11.22 2.55 -10.24
N GLY A 18 10.06 2.70 -9.61
CA GLY A 18 8.83 2.66 -10.35
C GLY A 18 7.62 2.48 -9.48
N ILE A 19 6.46 2.58 -10.12
CA ILE A 19 5.18 2.46 -9.42
C ILE A 19 5.02 1.05 -8.85
N ASP A 20 5.37 0.08 -9.64
CA ASP A 20 5.26 -1.31 -9.24
C ASP A 20 6.07 -1.59 -7.97
N GLN A 21 7.30 -1.12 -7.96
CA GLN A 21 8.15 -1.34 -6.81
C GLN A 21 7.66 -0.56 -5.60
N ALA A 22 7.09 0.63 -5.83
CA ALA A 22 6.53 1.41 -4.74
C ALA A 22 5.40 0.65 -4.05
N ILE A 23 4.55 -0.02 -4.84
CA ILE A 23 3.46 -0.81 -4.28
C ILE A 23 4.01 -1.96 -3.46
N ARG A 24 4.98 -2.69 -4.01
CA ARG A 24 5.56 -3.84 -3.33
C ARG A 24 6.24 -3.43 -2.03
N ASN A 25 6.98 -2.33 -2.07
CA ASN A 25 7.66 -1.84 -0.87
C ASN A 25 6.67 -1.48 0.23
N GLY A 26 5.57 -0.82 -0.16
CA GLY A 26 4.56 -0.42 0.80
C GLY A 26 3.90 -1.62 1.46
N ILE A 27 3.52 -2.61 0.66
CA ILE A 27 2.85 -3.78 1.18
C ILE A 27 3.79 -4.59 2.06
N GLU A 28 5.04 -4.73 1.64
CA GLU A 28 6.00 -5.48 2.43
C GLU A 28 6.18 -4.84 3.81
N ARG A 29 6.33 -3.53 3.84
CA ARG A 29 6.52 -2.84 5.12
C ARG A 29 5.29 -2.98 5.99
N ALA A 30 4.11 -2.84 5.40
CA ALA A 30 2.87 -2.94 6.17
C ALA A 30 2.69 -4.33 6.75
N SER A 31 3.16 -5.35 6.05
CA SER A 31 2.99 -6.72 6.51
C SER A 31 3.79 -7.02 7.76
N HIS A 32 4.72 -6.15 8.14
CA HIS A 32 5.49 -6.35 9.38
C HIS A 32 4.65 -6.10 10.62
N THR A 33 3.61 -5.28 10.51
CA THR A 33 2.82 -4.91 11.68
C THR A 33 1.34 -5.24 11.53
N LEU A 34 0.85 -5.44 10.31
CA LEU A 34 -0.55 -5.73 10.07
C LEU A 34 -0.71 -7.19 9.70
N ARG A 35 -1.74 -7.82 10.23
CA ARG A 35 -2.01 -9.22 10.00
C ARG A 35 -3.18 -9.38 9.06
N HIS A 36 -3.18 -10.47 8.31
CA HIS A 36 -4.29 -10.84 7.44
C HIS A 36 -4.55 -9.82 6.33
N LEU A 37 -3.48 -9.24 5.81
CA LEU A 37 -3.62 -8.38 4.64
C LEU A 37 -4.16 -9.21 3.49
N ASP A 38 -5.20 -8.70 2.86
CA ASP A 38 -5.93 -9.50 1.89
C ASP A 38 -5.95 -8.88 0.51
N TRP A 39 -6.09 -7.57 0.43
CA TRP A 39 -6.13 -6.90 -0.86
C TRP A 39 -5.65 -5.47 -0.72
N PHE A 40 -5.32 -4.88 -1.85
CA PHE A 40 -4.95 -3.48 -1.90
C PHE A 40 -5.65 -2.80 -3.05
N GLU A 41 -5.74 -1.49 -2.94
CA GLU A 41 -6.33 -0.67 -3.98
C GLU A 41 -5.46 0.57 -4.12
N VAL A 42 -5.05 0.90 -5.35
CA VAL A 42 -4.27 2.10 -5.59
C VAL A 42 -5.22 3.28 -5.59
N THR A 43 -4.97 4.25 -4.73
CA THR A 43 -5.81 5.43 -4.65
C THR A 43 -5.22 6.62 -5.36
N GLN A 44 -3.90 6.68 -5.47
CA GLN A 44 -3.26 7.84 -6.01
C GLN A 44 -1.84 7.51 -6.44
N VAL A 45 -1.43 8.04 -7.56
CA VAL A 45 -0.05 7.92 -8.02
C VAL A 45 0.51 9.31 -8.18
N ARG A 46 1.66 9.56 -7.57
CA ARG A 46 2.34 10.81 -7.71
C ARG A 46 3.81 10.59 -7.51
N GLY A 47 4.59 11.64 -7.63
CA GLY A 47 6.02 11.49 -7.48
C GLY A 47 6.66 12.79 -7.05
N GLN A 48 7.90 12.67 -6.66
CA GLN A 48 8.73 13.80 -6.28
C GLN A 48 9.60 14.18 -7.47
N ILE A 49 9.61 15.45 -7.78
CA ILE A 49 10.44 15.96 -8.86
C ILE A 49 11.62 16.73 -8.25
N LYS A 50 12.81 16.45 -8.76
CA LYS A 50 14.00 17.13 -8.31
C LYS A 50 14.87 17.42 -9.54
N ASP A 51 15.22 18.68 -9.72
CA ASP A 51 16.09 19.12 -10.82
C ASP A 51 15.56 18.64 -12.18
N GLY A 52 14.24 18.74 -12.37
CA GLY A 52 13.62 18.39 -13.64
C GLY A 52 13.47 16.92 -13.92
N ALA A 53 13.70 16.08 -12.94
CA ALA A 53 13.59 14.62 -13.12
C ALA A 53 12.81 14.04 -11.98
N VAL A 54 12.28 12.85 -12.21
CA VAL A 54 11.54 12.12 -11.18
C VAL A 54 12.53 11.57 -10.17
N GLU A 55 12.38 11.99 -8.92
CA GLU A 55 13.25 11.48 -7.87
C GLU A 55 12.74 10.15 -7.34
N HIS A 56 11.44 10.07 -7.09
CA HIS A 56 10.85 8.80 -6.69
C HIS A 56 9.35 8.88 -6.89
N PHE A 57 8.73 7.72 -6.91
CA PHE A 57 7.28 7.60 -7.04
C PHE A 57 6.67 7.39 -5.67
N GLN A 58 5.47 7.91 -5.49
CA GLN A 58 4.67 7.73 -4.29
C GLN A 58 3.32 7.19 -4.70
N VAL A 59 2.96 6.05 -4.17
CA VAL A 59 1.70 5.40 -4.54
C VAL A 59 0.85 5.25 -3.28
N GLY A 60 -0.30 5.90 -3.28
CA GLY A 60 -1.25 5.78 -2.19
C GLY A 60 -2.00 4.47 -2.32
N LEU A 61 -2.10 3.75 -1.21
CA LEU A 61 -2.70 2.43 -1.19
C LEU A 61 -3.70 2.34 -0.06
N LYS A 62 -4.86 1.78 -0.36
CA LYS A 62 -5.75 1.29 0.66
C LYS A 62 -5.51 -0.19 0.83
N LEU A 63 -5.29 -0.61 2.05
CA LEU A 63 -5.07 -2.01 2.36
C LEU A 63 -6.24 -2.54 3.13
N GLY A 64 -6.82 -3.64 2.64
CA GLY A 64 -7.89 -4.30 3.34
C GLY A 64 -7.34 -5.51 4.07
N PHE A 65 -7.62 -5.59 5.35
CA PHE A 65 -7.22 -6.77 6.10
C PHE A 65 -8.40 -7.30 6.88
N ARG A 66 -8.41 -8.62 6.94
CA ARG A 66 -9.55 -9.33 7.48
C ARG A 66 -9.54 -9.27 8.99
N LEU A 67 -10.68 -8.94 9.56
CA LEU A 67 -10.83 -9.00 11.01
C LEU A 67 -10.95 -10.45 11.41
N GLU A 68 -10.32 -10.77 12.54
CA GLU A 68 -10.37 -12.14 13.03
C GLU A 68 -11.73 -12.44 13.61
N ASP A 69 -12.19 -13.63 13.33
CA ASP A 69 -13.44 -14.11 13.91
C ASP A 69 -13.19 -14.60 15.31
N GLU A 70 -14.22 -14.54 16.10
CA GLU A 70 -14.17 -15.12 17.45
C GLU A 70 -14.57 -16.53 17.48
#